data_42fb247b7e1fc558273cb04c58d1b879
#
_entry.id   42fb247b7e1fc558273cb04c58d1b879
#
_cell.length_a   1.000
_cell.length_b   1.000
_cell.length_c   1.000
_cell.angle_alpha   90.00
_cell.angle_beta   90.00
_cell.angle_gamma   90.00
#
_symmetry.space_group_name_H-M   'P 1'
#
loop_
_entity.id
_entity.type
_entity.pdbx_description
1 polymer ?
#
loop_
_entity_poly.entity_id
_entity_poly.type
_entity_poly.pdbx_seq_one_letter_code
_entity_poly.pdbx_strand_id
1 'polypeptide(L)'
;INTVIQPEPPGLMLAMIQNGPTQMVAGNIFEGLLRYSPTLEPLPGLAESWTISPDGKVYTFKLKPGVTWHDGKPFTSADVLFSVDMLKQTNARARNNLAVVDKVEAPDDLTVVFTLKEPFGPFIRIFEVGSLPMIPKHLYAGTDWKTNPYNNAPIGTGPFMFKEWQKGSFIHLVKNPNYHEKGKPYINDIYWQVIPDAAARAVAFETGKVDVLPGGSVENFDVPRLSKLPGTCVTGKGWEFFSPLAWLWLNNRSGPLANKKVRQAIMYAIDRNFAKNVIWNGFGKVATGPSASTTKFYTDDVPKYDYDPAKAKALLKEAGYHGEKIRLLPLAYGETWQRWAEAVKQNLQDVGMNIEMVATDVAGGNQKIADWDYDIAFTYLYQYGDPALGVSRNYITSAIAKGQVFNNVEGYSNPEVDRLFAAGAVATSDSQRQAIYDKVQKILVDDVPVAWLLELQFPTITRCKIKNLITTAIGVNDGFRDAWIDK
;
A
#
# COMPACT_ATOMS: atom_id res chain seq x y z
N ILE A 1 20.15 -8.37 13.55
CA ILE A 1 20.02 -7.44 12.41
C ILE A 1 19.60 -6.08 12.94
N ASN A 2 20.32 -5.03 12.50
CA ASN A 2 19.94 -3.65 12.71
C ASN A 2 19.28 -3.10 11.44
N THR A 3 18.09 -2.54 11.59
CA THR A 3 17.35 -1.89 10.52
C THR A 3 16.86 -0.51 10.98
N VAL A 4 16.18 0.24 10.14
CA VAL A 4 15.65 1.56 10.48
C VAL A 4 14.13 1.60 10.38
N ILE A 5 13.51 2.49 11.14
CA ILE A 5 12.10 2.82 11.05
C ILE A 5 11.92 4.34 11.06
N GLN A 6 11.14 4.86 10.12
CA GLN A 6 10.83 6.28 10.01
C GLN A 6 9.51 6.47 9.24
N PRO A 7 8.59 7.25 9.80
CA PRO A 7 8.59 7.79 11.17
C PRO A 7 8.49 6.71 12.24
N GLU A 8 8.83 7.05 13.48
CA GLU A 8 8.58 6.16 14.60
C GLU A 8 7.07 5.85 14.68
N PRO A 9 6.67 4.57 14.80
CA PRO A 9 5.26 4.24 14.85
C PRO A 9 4.58 4.82 16.10
N PRO A 10 3.33 5.28 16.01
CA PRO A 10 2.60 5.79 17.17
C PRO A 10 2.20 4.70 18.16
N GLY A 11 2.18 3.45 17.72
CA GLY A 11 1.87 2.25 18.46
C GLY A 11 2.12 1.02 17.61
N LEU A 12 1.96 -0.18 18.19
CA LEU A 12 2.24 -1.45 17.50
C LEU A 12 1.01 -2.35 17.30
N MET A 13 -0.19 -1.88 17.65
CA MET A 13 -1.42 -2.63 17.45
C MET A 13 -1.99 -2.43 16.05
N LEU A 14 -1.76 -3.40 15.17
CA LEU A 14 -2.19 -3.39 13.76
C LEU A 14 -3.71 -3.28 13.57
N ALA A 15 -4.50 -3.79 14.51
CA ALA A 15 -5.95 -3.71 14.41
C ALA A 15 -6.47 -2.26 14.47
N MET A 16 -5.73 -1.35 15.09
CA MET A 16 -6.15 0.04 15.30
C MET A 16 -5.30 1.05 14.53
N ILE A 17 -4.07 0.69 14.19
CA ILE A 17 -3.09 1.61 13.57
C ILE A 17 -2.69 1.05 12.20
N GLN A 18 -3.20 1.68 11.15
CA GLN A 18 -2.94 1.28 9.76
C GLN A 18 -1.99 2.25 9.07
N ASN A 19 -0.73 2.24 9.45
CA ASN A 19 0.31 2.95 8.73
C ASN A 19 1.50 2.05 8.43
N GLY A 20 2.32 2.44 7.46
CA GLY A 20 3.49 1.68 7.03
C GLY A 20 4.47 1.36 8.17
N PRO A 21 4.88 2.34 9.01
CA PRO A 21 5.80 2.08 10.11
C PRO A 21 5.30 1.05 11.14
N THR A 22 4.03 1.13 11.55
CA THR A 22 3.44 0.13 12.45
C THR A 22 3.42 -1.24 11.78
N GLN A 23 3.00 -1.32 10.52
CA GLN A 23 2.95 -2.60 9.79
C GLN A 23 4.33 -3.21 9.60
N MET A 24 5.34 -2.40 9.32
CA MET A 24 6.70 -2.85 9.08
C MET A 24 7.31 -3.55 10.32
N VAL A 25 7.05 -3.04 11.51
CA VAL A 25 7.51 -3.64 12.77
C VAL A 25 6.58 -4.77 13.19
N ALA A 26 5.30 -4.48 13.35
CA ALA A 26 4.32 -5.38 13.96
C ALA A 26 3.92 -6.55 13.03
N GLY A 27 4.11 -6.43 11.71
CA GLY A 27 3.93 -7.53 10.77
C GLY A 27 4.89 -8.70 10.97
N ASN A 28 5.97 -8.50 11.75
CA ASN A 28 6.88 -9.57 12.18
C ASN A 28 6.53 -10.15 13.57
N ILE A 29 5.53 -9.55 14.24
CA ILE A 29 5.03 -9.99 15.57
C ILE A 29 3.68 -10.72 15.42
N PHE A 30 2.78 -10.15 14.61
CA PHE A 30 1.48 -10.74 14.29
C PHE A 30 1.54 -11.56 13.00
N GLU A 31 0.48 -12.33 12.74
CA GLU A 31 0.28 -13.06 11.50
C GLU A 31 -1.16 -12.92 11.02
N GLY A 32 -1.36 -13.11 9.71
CA GLY A 32 -2.67 -13.29 9.11
C GLY A 32 -2.97 -14.77 8.86
N LEU A 33 -4.17 -15.06 8.37
CA LEU A 33 -4.51 -16.43 7.96
C LEU A 33 -3.72 -16.86 6.72
N LEU A 34 -3.41 -15.94 5.82
CA LEU A 34 -2.69 -16.20 4.59
C LEU A 34 -1.50 -15.25 4.43
N ARG A 35 -0.60 -15.64 3.55
CA ARG A 35 0.48 -14.82 2.98
C ARG A 35 0.32 -14.84 1.45
N TYR A 36 1.05 -14.02 0.74
CA TYR A 36 0.98 -13.96 -0.72
C TYR A 36 2.36 -14.00 -1.35
N SER A 37 2.49 -14.82 -2.40
CA SER A 37 3.70 -14.84 -3.22
C SER A 37 3.91 -13.49 -3.93
N PRO A 38 5.10 -13.24 -4.50
CA PRO A 38 5.33 -12.06 -5.35
C PRO A 38 4.40 -11.96 -6.56
N THR A 39 3.74 -13.05 -6.95
CA THR A 39 2.71 -13.08 -8.01
C THR A 39 1.28 -13.00 -7.45
N LEU A 40 1.14 -12.67 -6.16
CA LEU A 40 -0.14 -12.51 -5.44
C LEU A 40 -0.95 -13.80 -5.26
N GLU A 41 -0.32 -14.96 -5.42
CA GLU A 41 -0.96 -16.23 -5.11
C GLU A 41 -1.01 -16.46 -3.59
N PRO A 42 -2.15 -16.94 -3.05
CA PRO A 42 -2.26 -17.20 -1.63
C PRO A 42 -1.34 -18.33 -1.18
N LEU A 43 -0.67 -18.11 -0.06
CA LEU A 43 0.22 -19.06 0.61
C LEU A 43 -0.28 -19.30 2.04
N PRO A 44 -0.02 -20.48 2.63
CA PRO A 44 -0.34 -20.74 4.02
C PRO A 44 0.28 -19.70 4.98
N GLY A 45 -0.55 -19.19 5.89
CA GLY A 45 -0.17 -18.41 7.06
C GLY A 45 -0.56 -19.19 8.32
N LEU A 46 -1.45 -18.63 9.15
CA LEU A 46 -2.06 -19.37 10.27
C LEU A 46 -3.09 -20.41 9.81
N ALA A 47 -3.66 -20.25 8.60
CA ALA A 47 -4.39 -21.32 7.93
C ALA A 47 -3.41 -22.19 7.13
N GLU A 48 -3.47 -23.52 7.27
CA GLU A 48 -2.66 -24.46 6.50
C GLU A 48 -3.30 -24.80 5.15
N SER A 49 -4.64 -24.68 5.05
CA SER A 49 -5.40 -24.95 3.84
C SER A 49 -6.75 -24.20 3.86
N TRP A 50 -7.38 -24.10 2.70
CA TRP A 50 -8.68 -23.47 2.54
C TRP A 50 -9.41 -24.03 1.32
N THR A 51 -10.74 -23.89 1.32
CA THR A 51 -11.59 -24.21 0.18
C THR A 51 -12.55 -23.06 -0.09
N ILE A 52 -12.92 -22.90 -1.34
CA ILE A 52 -13.90 -21.92 -1.80
C ILE A 52 -15.03 -22.69 -2.49
N SER A 53 -16.29 -22.44 -2.09
CA SER A 53 -17.45 -23.08 -2.72
C SER A 53 -17.56 -22.69 -4.20
N PRO A 54 -18.19 -23.52 -5.04
CA PRO A 54 -18.33 -23.26 -6.49
C PRO A 54 -19.05 -21.93 -6.81
N ASP A 55 -19.95 -21.48 -5.95
CA ASP A 55 -20.66 -20.20 -6.08
C ASP A 55 -19.83 -18.98 -5.59
N GLY A 56 -18.61 -19.22 -5.06
CA GLY A 56 -17.72 -18.17 -4.59
C GLY A 56 -18.16 -17.49 -3.29
N LYS A 57 -19.11 -18.07 -2.53
CA LYS A 57 -19.68 -17.45 -1.33
C LYS A 57 -19.19 -18.01 -0.01
N VAL A 58 -18.66 -19.23 0.02
CA VAL A 58 -18.25 -19.89 1.26
C VAL A 58 -16.76 -20.18 1.22
N TYR A 59 -16.05 -19.61 2.18
CA TYR A 59 -14.59 -19.78 2.37
C TYR A 59 -14.37 -20.52 3.66
N THR A 60 -13.82 -21.74 3.57
CA THR A 60 -13.51 -22.56 4.75
C THR A 60 -12.00 -22.65 4.94
N PHE A 61 -11.52 -22.15 6.08
CA PHE A 61 -10.11 -22.19 6.46
C PHE A 61 -9.87 -23.26 7.52
N LYS A 62 -8.83 -24.07 7.29
CA LYS A 62 -8.29 -25.00 8.30
C LYS A 62 -7.07 -24.37 8.93
N LEU A 63 -7.13 -24.14 10.24
CA LEU A 63 -6.04 -23.53 10.99
C LEU A 63 -4.94 -24.55 11.28
N LYS A 64 -3.69 -24.09 11.35
CA LYS A 64 -2.56 -24.92 11.77
C LYS A 64 -2.75 -25.38 13.22
N PRO A 65 -2.62 -26.69 13.51
CA PRO A 65 -2.67 -27.17 14.89
C PRO A 65 -1.41 -26.77 15.68
N GLY A 66 -1.54 -26.61 16.99
CA GLY A 66 -0.41 -26.38 17.89
C GLY A 66 0.22 -25.00 17.85
N VAL A 67 -0.39 -24.04 17.18
CA VAL A 67 0.07 -22.63 17.21
C VAL A 67 -0.25 -22.01 18.56
N THR A 68 0.72 -21.31 19.14
CA THR A 68 0.56 -20.58 20.39
C THR A 68 0.85 -19.10 20.23
N TRP A 69 0.17 -18.29 21.01
CA TRP A 69 0.55 -16.89 21.25
C TRP A 69 1.91 -16.83 21.96
N HIS A 70 2.58 -15.69 21.91
CA HIS A 70 3.90 -15.50 22.55
C HIS A 70 3.88 -15.75 24.07
N ASP A 71 2.71 -15.66 24.71
CA ASP A 71 2.51 -15.96 26.13
C ASP A 71 2.16 -17.44 26.41
N GLY A 72 2.22 -18.29 25.38
CA GLY A 72 2.00 -19.73 25.48
C GLY A 72 0.53 -20.19 25.41
N LYS A 73 -0.43 -19.28 25.33
CA LYS A 73 -1.85 -19.63 25.13
C LYS A 73 -2.08 -20.16 23.72
N PRO A 74 -3.00 -21.14 23.52
CA PRO A 74 -3.29 -21.66 22.20
C PRO A 74 -4.01 -20.63 21.32
N PHE A 75 -3.63 -20.57 20.04
CA PHE A 75 -4.37 -19.87 19.00
C PHE A 75 -5.47 -20.78 18.47
N THR A 76 -6.71 -20.30 18.44
CA THR A 76 -7.87 -21.05 17.96
C THR A 76 -8.77 -20.20 17.06
N SER A 77 -9.79 -20.83 16.47
CA SER A 77 -10.83 -20.16 15.68
C SER A 77 -11.58 -19.07 16.46
N ALA A 78 -11.65 -19.17 17.79
CA ALA A 78 -12.23 -18.12 18.62
C ALA A 78 -11.47 -16.79 18.54
N ASP A 79 -10.14 -16.85 18.39
CA ASP A 79 -9.31 -15.65 18.14
C ASP A 79 -9.59 -15.04 16.77
N VAL A 80 -9.85 -15.87 15.77
CA VAL A 80 -10.20 -15.38 14.42
C VAL A 80 -11.53 -14.62 14.45
N LEU A 81 -12.57 -15.18 15.07
CA LEU A 81 -13.87 -14.52 15.23
C LEU A 81 -13.73 -13.20 15.98
N PHE A 82 -12.98 -13.20 17.08
CA PHE A 82 -12.69 -11.99 17.85
C PHE A 82 -11.96 -10.93 17.01
N SER A 83 -10.94 -11.34 16.26
CA SER A 83 -10.15 -10.44 15.41
C SER A 83 -11.01 -9.78 14.33
N VAL A 84 -11.89 -10.55 13.69
CA VAL A 84 -12.85 -10.03 12.69
C VAL A 84 -13.77 -8.99 13.33
N ASP A 85 -14.33 -9.27 14.51
CA ASP A 85 -15.22 -8.34 15.22
C ASP A 85 -14.49 -7.05 15.60
N MET A 86 -13.31 -7.16 16.19
CA MET A 86 -12.48 -6.02 16.57
C MET A 86 -12.12 -5.15 15.36
N LEU A 87 -11.67 -5.76 14.27
CA LEU A 87 -11.27 -5.06 13.05
C LEU A 87 -12.43 -4.32 12.39
N LYS A 88 -13.64 -4.88 12.38
CA LYS A 88 -14.84 -4.18 11.90
C LYS A 88 -15.09 -2.89 12.69
N GLN A 89 -14.76 -2.84 13.95
CA GLN A 89 -15.00 -1.67 14.80
C GLN A 89 -13.86 -0.66 14.77
N THR A 90 -12.61 -1.12 14.64
CA THR A 90 -11.42 -0.27 14.83
C THR A 90 -10.76 0.17 13.53
N ASN A 91 -11.04 -0.49 12.41
CA ASN A 91 -10.25 -0.38 11.20
C ASN A 91 -11.15 -0.16 9.97
N ALA A 92 -11.10 1.03 9.38
CA ALA A 92 -11.98 1.40 8.26
C ALA A 92 -11.78 0.52 7.03
N ARG A 93 -10.52 0.18 6.68
CA ARG A 93 -10.23 -0.68 5.52
C ARG A 93 -10.75 -2.10 5.75
N ALA A 94 -10.48 -2.69 6.91
CA ALA A 94 -10.99 -4.00 7.25
C ALA A 94 -12.53 -4.03 7.28
N ARG A 95 -13.16 -2.99 7.83
CA ARG A 95 -14.63 -2.84 7.82
C ARG A 95 -15.18 -2.87 6.39
N ASN A 96 -14.57 -2.13 5.48
CA ASN A 96 -15.01 -2.09 4.08
C ASN A 96 -14.80 -3.45 3.39
N ASN A 97 -13.65 -4.08 3.58
CA ASN A 97 -13.34 -5.39 3.01
C ASN A 97 -14.26 -6.51 3.56
N LEU A 98 -14.64 -6.40 4.83
CA LEU A 98 -15.51 -7.37 5.51
C LEU A 98 -17.02 -7.05 5.35
N ALA A 99 -17.38 -5.96 4.70
CA ALA A 99 -18.79 -5.57 4.49
C ALA A 99 -19.58 -6.60 3.68
N VAL A 100 -18.88 -7.36 2.81
CA VAL A 100 -19.49 -8.45 2.01
C VAL A 100 -19.77 -9.71 2.84
N VAL A 101 -19.22 -9.81 4.06
CA VAL A 101 -19.40 -10.99 4.91
C VAL A 101 -20.78 -10.97 5.56
N ASP A 102 -21.54 -12.03 5.34
CA ASP A 102 -22.82 -12.27 6.02
C ASP A 102 -22.60 -12.81 7.44
N LYS A 103 -21.80 -13.88 7.56
CA LYS A 103 -21.45 -14.49 8.85
C LYS A 103 -20.08 -15.13 8.84
N VAL A 104 -19.49 -15.24 10.05
CA VAL A 104 -18.27 -15.99 10.33
C VAL A 104 -18.58 -17.01 11.42
N GLU A 105 -18.26 -18.27 11.18
CA GLU A 105 -18.56 -19.39 12.10
C GLU A 105 -17.29 -20.16 12.43
N ALA A 106 -17.23 -20.71 13.62
CA ALA A 106 -16.17 -21.59 14.10
C ALA A 106 -16.78 -22.93 14.53
N PRO A 107 -16.94 -23.89 13.61
CA PRO A 107 -17.52 -25.20 13.93
C PRO A 107 -16.69 -25.99 14.95
N ASP A 108 -15.39 -25.78 14.96
CA ASP A 108 -14.42 -26.35 15.90
C ASP A 108 -13.23 -25.39 16.09
N ASP A 109 -12.30 -25.72 16.99
CA ASP A 109 -11.15 -24.87 17.34
C ASP A 109 -10.18 -24.61 16.19
N LEU A 110 -10.22 -25.41 15.13
CA LEU A 110 -9.30 -25.34 13.98
C LEU A 110 -9.99 -25.08 12.64
N THR A 111 -11.27 -24.72 12.67
CA THR A 111 -12.03 -24.43 11.42
C THR A 111 -12.73 -23.09 11.53
N VAL A 112 -12.58 -22.26 10.49
CA VAL A 112 -13.30 -20.98 10.35
C VAL A 112 -14.00 -20.95 9.00
N VAL A 113 -15.28 -20.58 9.00
CA VAL A 113 -16.11 -20.48 7.79
C VAL A 113 -16.61 -19.06 7.63
N PHE A 114 -16.25 -18.43 6.52
CA PHE A 114 -16.81 -17.13 6.10
C PHE A 114 -17.88 -17.38 5.05
N THR A 115 -19.07 -16.87 5.27
CA THR A 115 -20.17 -16.87 4.29
C THR A 115 -20.37 -15.45 3.81
N LEU A 116 -20.33 -15.23 2.50
CA LEU A 116 -20.52 -13.94 1.87
C LEU A 116 -21.97 -13.74 1.43
N LYS A 117 -22.45 -12.49 1.46
CA LYS A 117 -23.79 -12.09 0.95
C LYS A 117 -23.90 -12.31 -0.55
N GLU A 118 -22.81 -12.03 -1.25
CA GLU A 118 -22.64 -12.23 -2.70
C GLU A 118 -21.20 -12.61 -2.99
N PRO A 119 -20.86 -13.17 -4.16
CA PRO A 119 -19.49 -13.45 -4.52
C PRO A 119 -18.67 -12.15 -4.51
N PHE A 120 -17.43 -12.24 -4.02
CA PHE A 120 -16.50 -11.13 -4.02
C PHE A 120 -15.11 -11.65 -4.39
N GLY A 121 -14.74 -11.54 -5.65
CA GLY A 121 -13.53 -12.14 -6.22
C GLY A 121 -12.23 -11.87 -5.44
N PRO A 122 -11.99 -10.64 -4.93
CA PRO A 122 -10.77 -10.33 -4.19
C PRO A 122 -10.78 -10.82 -2.74
N PHE A 123 -11.83 -11.45 -2.22
CA PHE A 123 -11.95 -11.81 -0.79
C PHE A 123 -10.76 -12.62 -0.29
N ILE A 124 -10.25 -13.55 -1.10
CA ILE A 124 -9.07 -14.34 -0.72
C ILE A 124 -7.79 -13.50 -0.50
N ARG A 125 -7.76 -12.23 -0.89
CA ARG A 125 -6.61 -11.33 -0.76
C ARG A 125 -6.64 -10.39 0.43
N ILE A 126 -7.63 -10.54 1.32
CA ILE A 126 -7.73 -9.67 2.52
C ILE A 126 -7.10 -10.27 3.78
N PHE A 127 -6.50 -11.46 3.71
CA PHE A 127 -6.08 -12.25 4.87
C PHE A 127 -4.59 -12.10 5.22
N GLU A 128 -3.87 -11.14 4.61
CA GLU A 128 -2.49 -10.84 5.02
C GLU A 128 -2.44 -10.05 6.34
N VAL A 129 -1.30 -10.07 6.99
CA VAL A 129 -1.13 -9.55 8.34
C VAL A 129 -1.48 -8.06 8.50
N GLY A 130 -1.25 -7.24 7.51
CA GLY A 130 -1.59 -5.81 7.58
C GLY A 130 -3.08 -5.52 7.33
N SER A 131 -3.77 -6.40 6.60
CA SER A 131 -5.20 -6.26 6.30
C SER A 131 -6.10 -6.90 7.35
N LEU A 132 -5.73 -8.08 7.83
CA LEU A 132 -6.50 -8.86 8.80
C LEU A 132 -5.58 -9.58 9.80
N PRO A 133 -4.90 -8.82 10.69
CA PRO A 133 -4.06 -9.42 11.73
C PRO A 133 -4.89 -10.22 12.72
N MET A 134 -4.38 -11.36 13.17
CA MET A 134 -4.99 -12.12 14.26
C MET A 134 -4.59 -11.53 15.62
N ILE A 135 -5.57 -11.29 16.47
CA ILE A 135 -5.45 -10.58 17.76
C ILE A 135 -5.81 -11.54 18.91
N PRO A 136 -5.03 -11.57 19.99
CA PRO A 136 -5.28 -12.49 21.11
C PRO A 136 -6.54 -12.10 21.89
N LYS A 137 -7.60 -12.89 21.73
CA LYS A 137 -8.89 -12.69 22.40
C LYS A 137 -8.71 -12.59 23.93
N HIS A 138 -7.88 -13.46 24.53
CA HIS A 138 -7.69 -13.52 25.97
C HIS A 138 -7.09 -12.26 26.59
N LEU A 139 -6.45 -11.39 25.78
CA LEU A 139 -5.84 -10.15 26.26
C LEU A 139 -6.69 -8.90 25.97
N TYR A 140 -7.64 -9.00 25.04
CA TYR A 140 -8.43 -7.85 24.59
C TYR A 140 -9.92 -7.96 24.92
N ALA A 141 -10.48 -9.15 25.01
CA ALA A 141 -11.90 -9.33 25.32
C ALA A 141 -12.24 -8.75 26.69
N GLY A 142 -13.29 -7.93 26.76
CA GLY A 142 -13.72 -7.28 28.00
C GLY A 142 -12.86 -6.13 28.50
N THR A 143 -11.90 -5.67 27.70
CA THR A 143 -11.03 -4.52 28.01
C THR A 143 -11.42 -3.30 27.15
N ASP A 144 -10.95 -2.11 27.56
CA ASP A 144 -10.94 -0.94 26.68
C ASP A 144 -9.76 -1.09 25.70
N TRP A 145 -10.07 -1.31 24.43
CA TRP A 145 -9.05 -1.56 23.42
C TRP A 145 -8.11 -0.37 23.20
N LYS A 146 -8.60 0.86 23.39
CA LYS A 146 -7.79 2.08 23.17
C LYS A 146 -6.68 2.25 24.20
N THR A 147 -6.92 1.79 25.42
CA THR A 147 -5.99 1.95 26.54
C THR A 147 -5.32 0.64 26.96
N ASN A 148 -5.55 -0.44 26.23
CA ASN A 148 -4.96 -1.74 26.52
C ASN A 148 -3.41 -1.66 26.47
N PRO A 149 -2.69 -2.14 27.51
CA PRO A 149 -1.23 -2.02 27.60
C PRO A 149 -0.49 -2.80 26.51
N TYR A 150 -1.10 -3.83 25.95
CA TYR A 150 -0.52 -4.61 24.85
C TYR A 150 -0.50 -3.88 23.50
N ASN A 151 -1.11 -2.70 23.40
CA ASN A 151 -1.01 -1.88 22.19
C ASN A 151 0.42 -1.41 21.89
N ASN A 152 1.27 -1.27 22.91
CA ASN A 152 2.68 -0.88 22.77
C ASN A 152 3.67 -2.00 23.14
N ALA A 153 3.17 -3.11 23.66
CA ALA A 153 3.93 -4.32 23.98
C ALA A 153 3.17 -5.56 23.46
N PRO A 154 3.00 -5.69 22.12
CA PRO A 154 2.08 -6.63 21.53
C PRO A 154 2.49 -8.09 21.74
N ILE A 155 1.47 -8.93 21.90
CA ILE A 155 1.57 -10.39 21.93
C ILE A 155 0.95 -10.89 20.62
N GLY A 156 1.74 -11.54 19.79
CA GLY A 156 1.33 -12.15 18.53
C GLY A 156 1.59 -13.65 18.49
N THR A 157 1.43 -14.24 17.32
CA THR A 157 1.81 -15.62 17.01
C THR A 157 3.09 -15.70 16.17
N GLY A 158 3.59 -14.56 15.74
CA GLY A 158 4.60 -14.43 14.71
C GLY A 158 6.01 -14.90 15.10
N PRO A 159 6.94 -14.84 14.14
CA PRO A 159 8.31 -15.33 14.32
C PRO A 159 9.13 -14.55 15.33
N PHE A 160 8.73 -13.31 15.64
CA PHE A 160 9.42 -12.46 16.59
C PHE A 160 8.47 -11.98 17.67
N MET A 161 9.02 -11.83 18.89
CA MET A 161 8.34 -11.33 20.07
C MET A 161 8.83 -9.91 20.38
N PHE A 162 7.93 -9.07 20.85
CA PHE A 162 8.28 -7.76 21.40
C PHE A 162 9.16 -7.93 22.66
N LYS A 163 10.29 -7.21 22.68
CA LYS A 163 11.19 -7.21 23.85
C LYS A 163 11.13 -5.89 24.59
N GLU A 164 11.42 -4.78 23.89
CA GLU A 164 11.35 -3.45 24.47
C GLU A 164 11.22 -2.36 23.40
N TRP A 165 10.79 -1.21 23.81
CA TRP A 165 10.71 -0.01 23.00
C TRP A 165 11.26 1.19 23.77
N GLN A 166 12.40 1.69 23.35
CA GLN A 166 12.95 2.97 23.82
C GLN A 166 12.52 4.07 22.86
N LYS A 167 11.49 4.82 23.25
CA LYS A 167 10.91 5.89 22.43
C LYS A 167 11.98 6.87 21.95
N GLY A 168 11.96 7.20 20.65
CA GLY A 168 12.95 8.06 19.99
C GLY A 168 14.31 7.40 19.72
N SER A 169 14.48 6.12 20.08
CA SER A 169 15.73 5.40 19.93
C SER A 169 15.61 4.12 19.12
N PHE A 170 14.90 3.12 19.64
CA PHE A 170 14.72 1.84 18.92
C PHE A 170 13.54 1.02 19.44
N ILE A 171 13.12 0.05 18.61
CA ILE A 171 12.22 -1.05 18.98
C ILE A 171 13.03 -2.34 18.82
N HIS A 172 13.05 -3.19 19.86
CA HIS A 172 13.77 -4.46 19.88
C HIS A 172 12.79 -5.63 19.85
N LEU A 173 12.96 -6.49 18.85
CA LEU A 173 12.25 -7.76 18.73
C LEU A 173 13.24 -8.91 18.90
N VAL A 174 12.80 -9.98 19.56
CA VAL A 174 13.57 -11.20 19.78
C VAL A 174 12.90 -12.41 19.14
N LYS A 175 13.70 -13.40 18.78
CA LYS A 175 13.24 -14.68 18.24
C LYS A 175 12.14 -15.31 19.11
N ASN A 176 11.05 -15.76 18.49
CA ASN A 176 10.06 -16.63 19.14
C ASN A 176 10.59 -18.08 19.13
N PRO A 177 10.98 -18.63 20.30
CA PRO A 177 11.52 -20.00 20.36
C PRO A 177 10.46 -21.08 20.10
N ASN A 178 9.18 -20.74 20.25
CA ASN A 178 8.03 -21.63 20.05
C ASN A 178 7.28 -21.36 18.75
N TYR A 179 7.96 -20.74 17.77
CA TYR A 179 7.32 -20.45 16.48
C TYR A 179 6.88 -21.74 15.78
N HIS A 180 5.68 -21.73 15.22
CA HIS A 180 5.04 -22.93 14.66
C HIS A 180 5.74 -23.51 13.40
N GLU A 181 6.59 -22.73 12.72
CA GLU A 181 7.44 -23.22 11.64
C GLU A 181 8.80 -23.67 12.20
N LYS A 182 9.04 -24.97 12.23
CA LYS A 182 10.27 -25.55 12.81
C LYS A 182 11.53 -24.96 12.17
N GLY A 183 12.48 -24.59 13.03
CA GLY A 183 13.77 -24.05 12.61
C GLY A 183 13.76 -22.55 12.30
N LYS A 184 12.60 -21.93 12.24
CA LYS A 184 12.47 -20.49 12.02
C LYS A 184 12.12 -19.74 13.30
N PRO A 185 12.34 -18.43 13.35
CA PRO A 185 13.21 -17.67 12.47
C PRO A 185 14.70 -18.00 12.70
N TYR A 186 15.56 -17.68 11.73
CA TYR A 186 17.02 -17.90 11.87
C TYR A 186 17.72 -16.76 12.60
N ILE A 187 17.12 -15.57 12.59
CA ILE A 187 17.64 -14.35 13.25
C ILE A 187 17.22 -14.35 14.71
N ASN A 188 18.13 -13.98 15.62
CA ASN A 188 17.84 -13.92 17.05
C ASN A 188 17.23 -12.58 17.48
N ASP A 189 17.74 -11.48 16.92
CA ASP A 189 17.40 -10.11 17.32
C ASP A 189 17.20 -9.21 16.12
N ILE A 190 16.18 -8.35 16.19
CA ILE A 190 15.95 -7.25 15.24
C ILE A 190 15.85 -5.96 16.03
N TYR A 191 16.71 -4.99 15.70
CA TYR A 191 16.64 -3.63 16.23
C TYR A 191 16.15 -2.69 15.13
N TRP A 192 14.99 -2.10 15.33
CA TRP A 192 14.45 -1.05 14.49
C TRP A 192 14.90 0.30 15.04
N GLN A 193 15.98 0.85 14.48
CA GLN A 193 16.55 2.11 14.90
C GLN A 193 15.70 3.29 14.44
N VAL A 194 15.38 4.20 15.35
CA VAL A 194 14.68 5.44 15.02
C VAL A 194 15.72 6.49 14.64
N ILE A 195 15.88 6.73 13.34
CA ILE A 195 16.80 7.74 12.80
C ILE A 195 15.98 8.67 11.90
N PRO A 196 15.58 9.86 12.35
CA PRO A 196 14.66 10.73 11.63
C PRO A 196 15.18 11.25 10.28
N ASP A 197 16.46 11.56 10.20
CA ASP A 197 17.09 12.16 9.02
C ASP A 197 17.52 11.11 8.00
N ALA A 198 17.15 11.31 6.71
CA ALA A 198 17.44 10.34 5.63
C ALA A 198 18.94 10.22 5.35
N ALA A 199 19.69 11.32 5.38
CA ALA A 199 21.14 11.30 5.18
C ALA A 199 21.83 10.57 6.34
N ALA A 200 21.36 10.77 7.58
CA ALA A 200 21.85 10.03 8.74
C ALA A 200 21.59 8.52 8.63
N ARG A 201 20.45 8.10 8.07
CA ARG A 201 20.18 6.67 7.78
C ARG A 201 21.16 6.11 6.75
N ALA A 202 21.45 6.85 5.70
CA ALA A 202 22.45 6.46 4.70
C ALA A 202 23.85 6.29 5.33
N VAL A 203 24.28 7.23 6.15
CA VAL A 203 25.56 7.15 6.88
C VAL A 203 25.58 5.98 7.86
N ALA A 204 24.47 5.70 8.56
CA ALA A 204 24.37 4.55 9.47
C ALA A 204 24.57 3.21 8.72
N PHE A 205 24.05 3.11 7.50
CA PHE A 205 24.31 1.96 6.63
C PHE A 205 25.76 1.92 6.16
N GLU A 206 26.34 3.02 5.66
CA GLU A 206 27.74 3.08 5.23
C GLU A 206 28.71 2.62 6.31
N THR A 207 28.51 3.09 7.52
CA THR A 207 29.38 2.78 8.67
C THR A 207 29.13 1.41 9.30
N GLY A 208 28.17 0.63 8.78
CA GLY A 208 27.85 -0.70 9.29
C GLY A 208 27.03 -0.72 10.59
N LYS A 209 26.49 0.42 11.04
CA LYS A 209 25.59 0.49 12.19
C LYS A 209 24.20 -0.07 11.87
N VAL A 210 23.83 -0.07 10.60
CA VAL A 210 22.58 -0.59 10.07
C VAL A 210 22.88 -1.58 8.97
N ASP A 211 22.14 -2.69 8.94
CA ASP A 211 22.29 -3.78 7.97
C ASP A 211 21.27 -3.73 6.85
N VAL A 212 20.09 -3.16 7.14
CA VAL A 212 18.93 -3.09 6.23
C VAL A 212 18.34 -1.68 6.24
N LEU A 213 18.14 -1.14 5.05
CA LEU A 213 17.35 0.06 4.79
C LEU A 213 16.09 -0.37 4.03
N PRO A 214 14.95 -0.50 4.69
CA PRO A 214 13.67 -0.78 4.02
C PRO A 214 13.36 0.26 2.94
N GLY A 215 12.60 -0.13 1.92
CA GLY A 215 12.26 0.76 0.83
C GLY A 215 11.66 2.09 1.28
N GLY A 216 12.18 3.19 0.73
CA GLY A 216 11.80 4.55 1.13
C GLY A 216 12.55 5.11 2.33
N SER A 217 13.51 4.37 2.91
CA SER A 217 14.30 4.84 4.07
C SER A 217 15.35 5.88 3.71
N VAL A 218 15.76 5.97 2.46
CA VAL A 218 16.72 6.97 1.96
C VAL A 218 16.16 7.63 0.71
N GLU A 219 16.68 8.80 0.38
CA GLU A 219 16.32 9.47 -0.87
C GLU A 219 16.81 8.65 -2.07
N ASN A 220 16.05 8.67 -3.17
CA ASN A 220 16.37 7.85 -4.35
C ASN A 220 17.73 8.19 -4.96
N PHE A 221 18.19 9.44 -4.85
CA PHE A 221 19.52 9.83 -5.34
C PHE A 221 20.69 9.22 -4.55
N ASP A 222 20.45 8.77 -3.30
CA ASP A 222 21.46 8.06 -2.48
C ASP A 222 21.56 6.57 -2.87
N VAL A 223 20.53 5.97 -3.44
CA VAL A 223 20.51 4.54 -3.75
C VAL A 223 21.66 4.12 -4.69
N PRO A 224 21.95 4.84 -5.80
CA PRO A 224 23.08 4.49 -6.68
C PRO A 224 24.44 4.55 -5.97
N ARG A 225 24.61 5.49 -5.05
CA ARG A 225 25.85 5.63 -4.26
C ARG A 225 26.00 4.48 -3.27
N LEU A 226 24.95 4.18 -2.52
CA LEU A 226 24.96 3.09 -1.53
C LEU A 226 25.10 1.71 -2.20
N SER A 227 24.53 1.53 -3.38
CA SER A 227 24.62 0.26 -4.12
C SER A 227 26.04 -0.11 -4.55
N LYS A 228 26.95 0.87 -4.63
CA LYS A 228 28.36 0.66 -4.98
C LYS A 228 29.23 0.26 -3.79
N LEU A 229 28.73 0.31 -2.57
CA LEU A 229 29.47 -0.11 -1.40
C LEU A 229 29.68 -1.63 -1.43
N PRO A 230 30.88 -2.13 -1.06
CA PRO A 230 31.14 -3.56 -1.05
C PRO A 230 30.14 -4.32 -0.19
N GLY A 231 29.67 -5.46 -0.69
CA GLY A 231 28.72 -6.31 0.02
C GLY A 231 27.30 -5.73 0.16
N THR A 232 26.92 -4.76 -0.66
CA THR A 232 25.59 -4.16 -0.69
C THR A 232 24.75 -4.73 -1.83
N CYS A 233 23.53 -5.13 -1.50
CA CYS A 233 22.50 -5.61 -2.43
C CYS A 233 21.29 -4.68 -2.40
N VAL A 234 20.67 -4.48 -3.57
CA VAL A 234 19.49 -3.63 -3.74
C VAL A 234 18.41 -4.40 -4.45
N THR A 235 17.17 -4.30 -3.98
CA THR A 235 16.02 -4.92 -4.63
C THR A 235 14.80 -4.01 -4.58
N GLY A 236 14.04 -3.93 -5.69
CA GLY A 236 12.74 -3.27 -5.75
C GLY A 236 11.55 -4.20 -5.44
N LYS A 237 11.81 -5.47 -5.11
CA LYS A 237 10.77 -6.46 -4.79
C LYS A 237 10.16 -6.25 -3.40
N GLY A 238 9.00 -6.86 -3.17
CA GLY A 238 8.31 -6.81 -1.88
C GLY A 238 7.26 -5.70 -1.77
N TRP A 239 6.87 -5.12 -2.90
CA TRP A 239 5.84 -4.10 -3.02
C TRP A 239 4.66 -4.53 -3.90
N GLU A 240 4.65 -5.78 -4.35
CA GLU A 240 3.69 -6.29 -5.34
C GLU A 240 2.24 -6.25 -4.81
N PHE A 241 2.03 -6.50 -3.52
CA PHE A 241 0.70 -6.36 -2.90
C PHE A 241 0.27 -4.89 -2.81
N PHE A 242 1.18 -4.01 -2.48
CA PHE A 242 0.89 -2.58 -2.35
C PHE A 242 0.77 -1.89 -3.70
N SER A 243 1.63 -2.24 -4.65
CA SER A 243 1.67 -1.67 -6.01
C SER A 243 1.51 -0.14 -5.98
N PRO A 244 2.46 0.61 -5.37
CA PRO A 244 2.31 2.05 -5.19
C PRO A 244 2.28 2.75 -6.54
N LEU A 245 1.21 3.49 -6.80
CA LEU A 245 0.97 4.25 -8.03
C LEU A 245 0.83 5.73 -7.71
N ALA A 246 1.68 6.55 -8.32
CA ALA A 246 1.65 7.99 -8.18
C ALA A 246 0.85 8.66 -9.29
N TRP A 247 0.07 9.65 -8.92
CA TRP A 247 -0.67 10.51 -9.85
C TRP A 247 -0.89 11.92 -9.31
N LEU A 248 -1.43 12.77 -10.16
CA LEU A 248 -1.99 14.06 -9.78
C LEU A 248 -3.51 13.91 -9.68
N TRP A 249 -4.08 14.17 -8.53
CA TRP A 249 -5.51 14.45 -8.44
C TRP A 249 -5.80 15.73 -9.22
N LEU A 250 -6.79 15.68 -10.08
CA LEU A 250 -7.31 16.80 -10.85
C LEU A 250 -8.73 17.09 -10.35
N ASN A 251 -8.99 18.28 -9.84
CA ASN A 251 -10.34 18.59 -9.34
C ASN A 251 -11.32 18.74 -10.52
N ASN A 252 -12.10 17.70 -10.78
CA ASN A 252 -12.99 17.62 -11.95
C ASN A 252 -14.27 18.47 -11.80
N ARG A 253 -14.50 19.09 -10.62
CA ARG A 253 -15.80 19.70 -10.30
C ARG A 253 -16.06 21.02 -11.00
N SER A 254 -15.04 21.82 -11.20
CA SER A 254 -15.18 23.16 -11.74
C SER A 254 -13.87 23.70 -12.32
N GLY A 255 -13.95 24.88 -12.95
CA GLY A 255 -12.78 25.52 -13.56
C GLY A 255 -12.26 24.76 -14.77
N PRO A 256 -11.01 25.05 -15.19
CA PRO A 256 -10.43 24.47 -16.39
C PRO A 256 -10.37 22.94 -16.35
N LEU A 257 -10.14 22.36 -15.17
CA LEU A 257 -9.98 20.91 -14.97
C LEU A 257 -11.30 20.11 -15.10
N ALA A 258 -12.46 20.77 -15.10
CA ALA A 258 -13.72 20.15 -15.45
C ALA A 258 -13.74 19.68 -16.93
N ASN A 259 -12.96 20.32 -17.78
CA ASN A 259 -12.88 19.99 -19.19
C ASN A 259 -11.90 18.83 -19.42
N LYS A 260 -12.40 17.72 -19.97
CA LYS A 260 -11.62 16.53 -20.31
C LYS A 260 -10.38 16.83 -21.18
N LYS A 261 -10.51 17.74 -22.17
CA LYS A 261 -9.38 18.10 -23.04
C LYS A 261 -8.24 18.77 -22.28
N VAL A 262 -8.54 19.56 -21.24
CA VAL A 262 -7.52 20.14 -20.36
C VAL A 262 -6.80 19.04 -19.59
N ARG A 263 -7.52 18.07 -19.07
CA ARG A 263 -6.93 16.93 -18.35
C ARG A 263 -6.07 16.05 -19.27
N GLN A 264 -6.55 15.79 -20.48
CA GLN A 264 -5.75 15.10 -21.51
C GLN A 264 -4.49 15.90 -21.90
N ALA A 265 -4.59 17.23 -22.00
CA ALA A 265 -3.45 18.09 -22.26
C ALA A 265 -2.39 17.98 -21.16
N ILE A 266 -2.79 17.90 -19.90
CA ILE A 266 -1.87 17.67 -18.77
C ILE A 266 -1.10 16.37 -18.95
N MET A 267 -1.75 15.29 -19.37
CA MET A 267 -1.08 14.02 -19.61
C MET A 267 -0.03 14.09 -20.71
N TYR A 268 -0.28 14.80 -21.80
CA TYR A 268 0.70 15.01 -22.87
C TYR A 268 1.81 16.00 -22.50
N ALA A 269 1.53 16.94 -21.59
CA ALA A 269 2.49 17.98 -21.18
C ALA A 269 3.57 17.46 -20.24
N ILE A 270 3.32 16.42 -19.45
CA ILE A 270 4.22 15.94 -18.40
C ILE A 270 5.24 14.94 -18.97
N ASP A 271 6.53 15.25 -18.87
CA ASP A 271 7.62 14.32 -19.19
C ASP A 271 7.83 13.30 -18.08
N ARG A 272 7.07 12.21 -18.14
CA ARG A 272 7.12 11.12 -17.14
C ARG A 272 8.40 10.28 -17.25
N ASN A 273 9.03 10.23 -18.43
CA ASN A 273 10.32 9.57 -18.61
C ASN A 273 11.45 10.36 -17.95
N PHE A 274 11.43 11.68 -18.04
CA PHE A 274 12.36 12.53 -17.28
C PHE A 274 12.20 12.30 -15.77
N ALA A 275 10.97 12.32 -15.27
CA ALA A 275 10.69 12.05 -13.86
C ALA A 275 11.25 10.69 -13.41
N LYS A 276 10.97 9.63 -14.18
CA LYS A 276 11.48 8.28 -13.90
C LYS A 276 13.00 8.23 -13.87
N ASN A 277 13.65 8.75 -14.91
CA ASN A 277 15.09 8.56 -15.10
C ASN A 277 15.94 9.50 -14.24
N VAL A 278 15.49 10.74 -14.03
CA VAL A 278 16.27 11.80 -13.37
C VAL A 278 15.85 12.00 -11.92
N ILE A 279 14.55 12.14 -11.65
CA ILE A 279 14.05 12.42 -10.29
C ILE A 279 14.01 11.14 -9.46
N TRP A 280 13.51 10.04 -10.04
CA TRP A 280 13.41 8.74 -9.39
C TRP A 280 14.60 7.81 -9.67
N ASN A 281 15.66 8.29 -10.32
CA ASN A 281 16.91 7.57 -10.59
C ASN A 281 16.69 6.18 -11.25
N GLY A 282 15.68 6.07 -12.12
CA GLY A 282 15.32 4.82 -12.77
C GLY A 282 14.44 3.87 -11.93
N PHE A 283 14.15 4.22 -10.67
CA PHE A 283 13.31 3.40 -9.79
C PHE A 283 11.84 3.71 -10.00
N GLY A 284 11.24 3.06 -10.98
CA GLY A 284 9.84 3.21 -11.32
C GLY A 284 9.55 2.81 -12.76
N LYS A 285 8.29 2.76 -13.09
CA LYS A 285 7.78 2.50 -14.43
C LYS A 285 6.75 3.58 -14.78
N VAL A 286 6.77 4.09 -16.01
CA VAL A 286 5.73 5.03 -16.43
C VAL A 286 4.38 4.34 -16.39
N ALA A 287 3.45 4.96 -15.68
CA ALA A 287 2.09 4.42 -15.51
C ALA A 287 1.31 4.53 -16.82
N THR A 288 0.51 3.52 -17.13
CA THR A 288 -0.35 3.50 -18.32
C THR A 288 -1.79 3.89 -18.01
N GLY A 289 -2.20 3.82 -16.75
CA GLY A 289 -3.58 4.09 -16.35
C GLY A 289 -3.81 3.83 -14.86
N PRO A 290 -5.06 3.51 -14.46
CA PRO A 290 -5.48 3.42 -13.07
C PRO A 290 -4.90 2.22 -12.30
N SER A 291 -4.40 1.21 -13.00
CA SER A 291 -3.82 0.01 -12.38
C SER A 291 -2.33 -0.06 -12.63
N ALA A 292 -1.55 -0.36 -11.60
CA ALA A 292 -0.13 -0.69 -11.74
C ALA A 292 0.03 -2.07 -12.39
N SER A 293 1.14 -2.31 -13.09
CA SER A 293 1.39 -3.55 -13.83
C SER A 293 1.52 -4.80 -12.95
N THR A 294 1.70 -4.63 -11.66
CA THR A 294 1.70 -5.70 -10.64
C THR A 294 0.34 -5.95 -10.02
N THR A 295 -0.65 -5.10 -10.27
CA THR A 295 -2.04 -5.31 -9.84
C THR A 295 -2.73 -6.31 -10.78
N LYS A 296 -3.55 -7.22 -10.23
CA LYS A 296 -4.32 -8.16 -11.04
C LYS A 296 -5.19 -7.41 -12.06
N PHE A 297 -5.39 -8.04 -13.21
CA PHE A 297 -6.22 -7.52 -14.31
C PHE A 297 -5.70 -6.21 -14.94
N TYR A 298 -4.43 -5.90 -14.73
CA TYR A 298 -3.78 -4.83 -15.47
C TYR A 298 -3.83 -5.09 -16.97
N THR A 299 -3.99 -4.02 -17.75
CA THR A 299 -3.78 -4.02 -19.19
C THR A 299 -3.01 -2.79 -19.62
N ASP A 300 -2.16 -2.93 -20.64
CA ASP A 300 -1.52 -1.81 -21.34
C ASP A 300 -2.16 -1.54 -22.72
N ASP A 301 -3.22 -2.26 -23.06
CA ASP A 301 -4.05 -2.01 -24.24
C ASP A 301 -5.02 -0.84 -24.00
N VAL A 302 -4.45 0.32 -23.80
CA VAL A 302 -5.14 1.59 -23.52
C VAL A 302 -4.53 2.71 -24.36
N PRO A 303 -5.24 3.86 -24.57
CA PRO A 303 -4.66 5.04 -25.17
C PRO A 303 -3.34 5.45 -24.51
N LYS A 304 -2.35 5.84 -25.30
CA LYS A 304 -1.04 6.26 -24.77
C LYS A 304 -0.94 7.79 -24.74
N TYR A 305 -0.33 8.30 -23.68
CA TYR A 305 -0.04 9.72 -23.50
C TYR A 305 1.47 9.92 -23.47
N ASP A 306 2.13 9.71 -24.61
CA ASP A 306 3.54 10.02 -24.74
C ASP A 306 3.76 11.53 -24.62
N TYR A 307 4.91 11.93 -24.08
CA TYR A 307 5.25 13.34 -23.93
C TYR A 307 5.20 14.08 -25.26
N ASP A 308 4.23 14.98 -25.39
CA ASP A 308 3.97 15.75 -26.61
C ASP A 308 3.43 17.15 -26.26
N PRO A 309 4.34 18.11 -25.98
CA PRO A 309 3.95 19.49 -25.65
C PRO A 309 3.14 20.19 -26.78
N ALA A 310 3.39 19.87 -28.03
CA ALA A 310 2.65 20.46 -29.14
C ALA A 310 1.18 20.02 -29.12
N LYS A 311 0.94 18.74 -28.91
CA LYS A 311 -0.41 18.20 -28.74
C LYS A 311 -1.11 18.74 -27.51
N ALA A 312 -0.40 18.91 -26.40
CA ALA A 312 -0.92 19.54 -25.19
C ALA A 312 -1.40 20.97 -25.46
N LYS A 313 -0.58 21.80 -26.15
CA LYS A 313 -0.96 23.15 -26.53
C LYS A 313 -2.20 23.17 -27.45
N ALA A 314 -2.29 22.25 -28.40
CA ALA A 314 -3.43 22.15 -29.32
C ALA A 314 -4.72 21.82 -28.52
N LEU A 315 -4.67 20.86 -27.60
CA LEU A 315 -5.81 20.49 -26.75
C LEU A 315 -6.24 21.64 -25.83
N LEU A 316 -5.31 22.39 -25.24
CA LEU A 316 -5.63 23.56 -24.42
C LEU A 316 -6.35 24.64 -25.24
N LYS A 317 -5.90 24.88 -26.46
CA LYS A 317 -6.56 25.80 -27.40
C LYS A 317 -7.97 25.34 -27.74
N GLU A 318 -8.14 24.06 -28.11
CA GLU A 318 -9.45 23.47 -28.38
C GLU A 318 -10.40 23.51 -27.19
N ALA A 319 -9.86 23.39 -25.97
CA ALA A 319 -10.61 23.46 -24.73
C ALA A 319 -11.01 24.90 -24.35
N GLY A 320 -10.48 25.91 -25.04
CA GLY A 320 -10.72 27.31 -24.70
C GLY A 320 -10.02 27.76 -23.42
N TYR A 321 -8.87 27.18 -23.07
CA TYR A 321 -8.07 27.61 -21.94
C TYR A 321 -7.36 28.93 -22.25
N HIS A 322 -7.52 29.93 -21.40
CA HIS A 322 -7.02 31.29 -21.58
C HIS A 322 -6.02 31.76 -20.50
N GLY A 323 -5.42 30.83 -19.77
CA GLY A 323 -4.45 31.16 -18.72
C GLY A 323 -5.07 31.32 -17.34
N GLU A 324 -6.23 30.70 -17.11
CA GLU A 324 -6.84 30.63 -15.79
C GLU A 324 -5.88 30.01 -14.79
N LYS A 325 -5.78 30.61 -13.62
CA LYS A 325 -4.89 30.17 -12.56
C LYS A 325 -5.26 28.76 -12.06
N ILE A 326 -4.26 27.90 -11.94
CA ILE A 326 -4.37 26.55 -11.44
C ILE A 326 -3.39 26.37 -10.28
N ARG A 327 -3.88 25.98 -9.11
CA ARG A 327 -3.07 25.72 -7.92
C ARG A 327 -2.57 24.29 -7.94
N LEU A 328 -1.27 24.11 -7.68
CA LEU A 328 -0.60 22.80 -7.57
C LEU A 328 -0.11 22.59 -6.13
N LEU A 329 -0.60 21.55 -5.46
CA LEU A 329 -0.16 21.13 -4.14
C LEU A 329 0.89 19.99 -4.28
N PRO A 330 2.16 20.24 -3.89
CA PRO A 330 3.16 19.19 -3.79
C PRO A 330 2.82 18.19 -2.68
N LEU A 331 3.38 16.99 -2.77
CA LEU A 331 3.37 16.05 -1.65
C LEU A 331 4.60 16.32 -0.76
N ALA A 332 4.37 16.68 0.50
CA ALA A 332 5.42 17.09 1.44
C ALA A 332 6.16 15.88 2.07
N TYR A 333 6.66 14.97 1.24
CA TYR A 333 7.35 13.73 1.66
C TYR A 333 8.86 13.75 1.37
N GLY A 334 9.49 14.91 1.37
CA GLY A 334 10.92 15.07 1.19
C GLY A 334 11.33 15.67 -0.17
N GLU A 335 12.63 15.71 -0.40
CA GLU A 335 13.23 16.44 -1.52
C GLU A 335 12.85 15.85 -2.89
N THR A 336 12.80 14.54 -3.03
CA THR A 336 12.42 13.88 -4.29
C THR A 336 11.04 14.34 -4.76
N TRP A 337 10.06 14.42 -3.86
CA TRP A 337 8.70 14.88 -4.18
C TRP A 337 8.63 16.37 -4.51
N GLN A 338 9.41 17.19 -3.79
CA GLN A 338 9.49 18.62 -4.09
C GLN A 338 10.08 18.87 -5.48
N ARG A 339 11.18 18.20 -5.82
CA ARG A 339 11.81 18.28 -7.15
C ARG A 339 10.85 17.82 -8.25
N TRP A 340 10.07 16.80 -7.99
CA TRP A 340 9.08 16.32 -8.96
C TRP A 340 7.96 17.34 -9.17
N ALA A 341 7.46 17.96 -8.12
CA ALA A 341 6.45 19.00 -8.22
C ALA A 341 6.94 20.21 -9.04
N GLU A 342 8.19 20.63 -8.84
CA GLU A 342 8.81 21.70 -9.64
C GLU A 342 8.95 21.30 -11.12
N ALA A 343 9.33 20.07 -11.42
CA ALA A 343 9.43 19.58 -12.79
C ALA A 343 8.04 19.53 -13.47
N VAL A 344 7.02 19.07 -12.79
CA VAL A 344 5.63 19.06 -13.30
C VAL A 344 5.14 20.50 -13.54
N LYS A 345 5.35 21.39 -12.58
CA LYS A 345 5.02 22.83 -12.74
C LYS A 345 5.66 23.39 -14.01
N GLN A 346 6.96 23.16 -14.22
CA GLN A 346 7.66 23.63 -15.41
C GLN A 346 7.06 23.06 -16.70
N ASN A 347 6.82 21.75 -16.74
CA ASN A 347 6.20 21.11 -17.91
C ASN A 347 4.83 21.73 -18.25
N LEU A 348 4.00 22.01 -17.25
CA LEU A 348 2.69 22.62 -17.47
C LEU A 348 2.80 24.08 -17.91
N GLN A 349 3.76 24.83 -17.37
CA GLN A 349 4.04 26.21 -17.78
C GLN A 349 4.56 26.29 -19.22
N ASP A 350 5.39 25.34 -19.65
CA ASP A 350 5.94 25.27 -21.00
C ASP A 350 4.86 25.11 -22.09
N VAL A 351 3.70 24.57 -21.74
CA VAL A 351 2.55 24.48 -22.64
C VAL A 351 1.54 25.62 -22.47
N GLY A 352 1.87 26.61 -21.64
CA GLY A 352 1.07 27.84 -21.46
C GLY A 352 0.06 27.78 -20.32
N MET A 353 0.17 26.81 -19.41
CA MET A 353 -0.70 26.77 -18.24
C MET A 353 -0.17 27.71 -17.13
N ASN A 354 -1.09 28.39 -16.45
CA ASN A 354 -0.78 29.31 -15.36
C ASN A 354 -0.80 28.58 -14.02
N ILE A 355 0.35 28.03 -13.61
CA ILE A 355 0.48 27.18 -12.42
C ILE A 355 1.05 27.97 -11.25
N GLU A 356 0.34 27.95 -10.12
CA GLU A 356 0.80 28.47 -8.83
C GLU A 356 1.04 27.31 -7.87
N MET A 357 2.27 27.20 -7.36
CA MET A 357 2.60 26.20 -6.33
C MET A 357 2.09 26.67 -4.98
N VAL A 358 1.38 25.80 -4.26
CA VAL A 358 0.87 26.05 -2.90
C VAL A 358 1.57 25.10 -1.94
N ALA A 359 2.55 25.61 -1.20
CA ALA A 359 3.27 24.82 -0.22
C ALA A 359 2.40 24.56 1.03
N THR A 360 2.42 23.32 1.50
CA THR A 360 1.78 22.89 2.75
C THR A 360 2.66 21.85 3.44
N ASP A 361 2.42 21.61 4.73
CA ASP A 361 2.86 20.38 5.36
C ASP A 361 1.89 19.22 5.00
N VAL A 362 2.21 18.01 5.42
CA VAL A 362 1.41 16.81 5.10
C VAL A 362 -0.03 16.95 5.62
N ALA A 363 -0.21 17.42 6.85
CA ALA A 363 -1.53 17.55 7.47
C ALA A 363 -2.36 18.64 6.79
N GLY A 364 -1.78 19.80 6.52
CA GLY A 364 -2.44 20.90 5.82
C GLY A 364 -2.80 20.56 4.38
N GLY A 365 -1.93 19.84 3.67
CA GLY A 365 -2.21 19.33 2.32
C GLY A 365 -3.39 18.35 2.31
N ASN A 366 -3.38 17.39 3.20
CA ASN A 366 -4.47 16.42 3.34
C ASN A 366 -5.80 17.10 3.69
N GLN A 367 -5.78 18.12 4.56
CA GLN A 367 -6.98 18.88 4.91
C GLN A 367 -7.55 19.62 3.70
N LYS A 368 -6.70 20.30 2.92
CA LYS A 368 -7.14 20.98 1.69
C LYS A 368 -7.76 20.00 0.69
N ILE A 369 -7.15 18.83 0.50
CA ILE A 369 -7.68 17.78 -0.39
C ILE A 369 -9.02 17.26 0.13
N ALA A 370 -9.14 16.98 1.42
CA ALA A 370 -10.38 16.52 2.06
C ALA A 370 -11.53 17.53 1.92
N ASP A 371 -11.21 18.82 1.99
CA ASP A 371 -12.18 19.91 1.83
C ASP A 371 -12.45 20.28 0.36
N TRP A 372 -11.78 19.61 -0.59
CA TRP A 372 -11.80 19.89 -2.03
C TRP A 372 -11.23 21.26 -2.41
N ASP A 373 -10.42 21.87 -1.52
CA ASP A 373 -9.76 23.14 -1.72
C ASP A 373 -8.39 22.97 -2.43
N TYR A 374 -8.42 22.47 -3.63
CA TYR A 374 -7.25 22.31 -4.49
C TYR A 374 -7.67 22.27 -5.96
N ASP A 375 -6.73 22.45 -6.88
CA ASP A 375 -6.94 22.24 -8.31
C ASP A 375 -6.18 20.99 -8.77
N ILE A 376 -4.87 20.95 -8.55
CA ILE A 376 -4.01 19.77 -8.78
C ILE A 376 -3.31 19.43 -7.47
N ALA A 377 -3.23 18.14 -7.13
CA ALA A 377 -2.49 17.69 -5.93
C ALA A 377 -1.74 16.38 -6.20
N PHE A 378 -0.48 16.32 -5.78
CA PHE A 378 0.32 15.11 -5.81
C PHE A 378 -0.13 14.08 -4.79
N THR A 379 -0.12 12.81 -5.19
CA THR A 379 -0.30 11.67 -4.29
C THR A 379 0.35 10.41 -4.82
N TYR A 380 0.44 9.39 -3.99
CA TYR A 380 0.49 7.99 -4.42
C TYR A 380 -0.38 7.14 -3.49
N LEU A 381 -0.96 6.08 -4.02
CA LEU A 381 -1.79 5.17 -3.24
C LEU A 381 -1.45 3.71 -3.53
N TYR A 382 -1.87 2.84 -2.61
CA TYR A 382 -1.70 1.40 -2.72
C TYR A 382 -2.94 0.73 -3.34
N GLN A 383 -2.71 -0.32 -4.11
CA GLN A 383 -3.76 -1.03 -4.86
C GLN A 383 -4.15 -2.38 -4.26
N TYR A 384 -3.41 -2.86 -3.27
CA TYR A 384 -3.72 -4.09 -2.51
C TYR A 384 -4.00 -5.32 -3.39
N GLY A 385 -3.30 -5.41 -4.52
CA GLY A 385 -3.27 -6.55 -5.42
C GLY A 385 -4.51 -6.78 -6.28
N ASP A 386 -5.61 -6.04 -6.09
CA ASP A 386 -6.86 -6.23 -6.83
C ASP A 386 -7.60 -4.90 -7.05
N PRO A 387 -8.19 -4.67 -8.24
CA PRO A 387 -8.92 -3.43 -8.53
C PRO A 387 -10.07 -3.15 -7.56
N ALA A 388 -10.77 -4.17 -7.06
CA ALA A 388 -11.86 -3.99 -6.12
C ALA A 388 -11.41 -3.65 -4.68
N LEU A 389 -10.12 -3.86 -4.35
CA LEU A 389 -9.55 -3.52 -3.04
C LEU A 389 -8.92 -2.13 -3.00
N GLY A 390 -8.21 -1.73 -4.05
CA GLY A 390 -7.43 -0.50 -4.00
C GLY A 390 -7.62 0.48 -5.16
N VAL A 391 -8.28 0.09 -6.25
CA VAL A 391 -8.44 0.95 -7.42
C VAL A 391 -9.84 1.60 -7.46
N SER A 392 -10.89 0.81 -7.33
CA SER A 392 -12.28 1.27 -7.52
C SER A 392 -12.65 2.47 -6.66
N ARG A 393 -12.20 2.51 -5.40
CA ARG A 393 -12.48 3.59 -4.45
C ARG A 393 -12.07 4.99 -4.95
N ASN A 394 -11.14 5.04 -5.90
CA ASN A 394 -10.66 6.32 -6.44
C ASN A 394 -11.52 6.83 -7.60
N TYR A 395 -12.44 6.03 -8.15
CA TYR A 395 -13.15 6.38 -9.37
C TYR A 395 -14.66 6.18 -9.32
N ILE A 396 -15.19 5.42 -8.35
CA ILE A 396 -16.63 5.20 -8.23
C ILE A 396 -17.33 6.41 -7.60
N THR A 397 -18.53 6.71 -8.08
CA THR A 397 -19.32 7.87 -7.62
C THR A 397 -19.63 7.81 -6.13
N SER A 398 -19.92 6.62 -5.60
CA SER A 398 -20.25 6.42 -4.17
C SER A 398 -19.07 6.71 -3.21
N ALA A 399 -17.85 6.80 -3.72
CA ALA A 399 -16.66 7.13 -2.93
C ALA A 399 -16.36 8.64 -2.87
N ILE A 400 -17.20 9.48 -3.49
CA ILE A 400 -17.10 10.95 -3.38
C ILE A 400 -17.64 11.37 -2.01
N ALA A 401 -16.75 11.78 -1.11
CA ALA A 401 -17.12 12.22 0.24
C ALA A 401 -16.22 13.37 0.71
N LYS A 402 -16.82 14.52 1.01
CA LYS A 402 -16.10 15.66 1.61
C LYS A 402 -15.62 15.28 3.01
N GLY A 403 -14.43 15.73 3.37
CA GLY A 403 -13.80 15.39 4.66
C GLY A 403 -13.02 14.11 4.67
N GLN A 404 -12.92 13.40 3.54
CA GLN A 404 -12.14 12.19 3.38
C GLN A 404 -11.06 12.38 2.32
N VAL A 405 -9.87 11.82 2.57
CA VAL A 405 -8.78 11.69 1.59
C VAL A 405 -8.63 10.23 1.15
N PHE A 406 -7.84 10.00 0.10
CA PHE A 406 -7.50 8.67 -0.42
C PHE A 406 -8.68 7.89 -1.00
N ASN A 407 -9.73 8.60 -1.39
CA ASN A 407 -10.89 8.11 -2.14
C ASN A 407 -11.02 8.90 -3.46
N ASN A 408 -12.24 9.00 -4.00
CA ASN A 408 -12.54 9.81 -5.17
C ASN A 408 -12.63 11.30 -4.79
N VAL A 409 -11.48 11.90 -4.50
CA VAL A 409 -11.40 13.33 -4.09
C VAL A 409 -11.47 14.27 -5.28
N GLU A 410 -11.17 13.78 -6.49
CA GLU A 410 -11.25 14.54 -7.73
C GLU A 410 -12.70 14.80 -8.18
N GLY A 411 -13.67 14.05 -7.65
CA GLY A 411 -15.08 14.22 -7.97
C GLY A 411 -15.49 13.65 -9.33
N TYR A 412 -14.77 12.65 -9.82
CA TYR A 412 -15.11 11.94 -11.05
C TYR A 412 -16.38 11.10 -10.87
N SER A 413 -17.29 11.13 -11.85
CA SER A 413 -18.51 10.34 -11.84
C SER A 413 -18.82 9.87 -13.25
N ASN A 414 -18.95 8.55 -13.42
CA ASN A 414 -19.35 7.92 -14.67
C ASN A 414 -20.17 6.65 -14.36
N PRO A 415 -21.48 6.63 -14.64
CA PRO A 415 -22.34 5.48 -14.32
C PRO A 415 -21.87 4.15 -14.93
N GLU A 416 -21.27 4.17 -16.12
CA GLU A 416 -20.75 2.96 -16.76
C GLU A 416 -19.50 2.43 -16.01
N VAL A 417 -18.64 3.30 -15.54
CA VAL A 417 -17.49 2.92 -14.69
C VAL A 417 -17.98 2.34 -13.37
N ASP A 418 -18.97 2.97 -12.73
CA ASP A 418 -19.58 2.45 -11.50
C ASP A 418 -20.13 1.03 -11.72
N ARG A 419 -20.90 0.84 -12.80
CA ARG A 419 -21.47 -0.45 -13.17
C ARG A 419 -20.40 -1.52 -13.41
N LEU A 420 -19.35 -1.18 -14.13
CA LEU A 420 -18.26 -2.11 -14.45
C LEU A 420 -17.45 -2.49 -13.21
N PHE A 421 -17.11 -1.56 -12.32
CA PHE A 421 -16.46 -1.90 -11.07
C PHE A 421 -17.30 -2.82 -10.19
N ALA A 422 -18.61 -2.56 -10.09
CA ALA A 422 -19.53 -3.42 -9.35
C ALA A 422 -19.57 -4.84 -9.96
N ALA A 423 -19.68 -4.95 -11.28
CA ALA A 423 -19.69 -6.23 -11.99
C ALA A 423 -18.37 -6.99 -11.83
N GLY A 424 -17.23 -6.29 -11.90
CA GLY A 424 -15.91 -6.89 -11.74
C GLY A 424 -15.65 -7.44 -10.34
N ALA A 425 -16.22 -6.83 -9.30
CA ALA A 425 -16.11 -7.28 -7.93
C ALA A 425 -16.83 -8.62 -7.69
N VAL A 426 -17.99 -8.84 -8.31
CA VAL A 426 -18.84 -10.02 -8.08
C VAL A 426 -18.61 -11.15 -9.09
N ALA A 427 -17.96 -10.89 -10.21
CA ALA A 427 -17.66 -11.91 -11.21
C ALA A 427 -16.76 -13.00 -10.63
N THR A 428 -17.06 -14.27 -10.95
CA THR A 428 -16.46 -15.44 -10.32
C THR A 428 -15.25 -16.03 -11.08
N SER A 429 -15.08 -15.66 -12.36
CA SER A 429 -13.93 -16.12 -13.14
C SER A 429 -12.93 -14.99 -13.44
N ASP A 430 -11.64 -15.31 -13.45
CA ASP A 430 -10.59 -14.36 -13.77
C ASP A 430 -10.71 -13.82 -15.21
N SER A 431 -11.15 -14.63 -16.15
CA SER A 431 -11.38 -14.18 -17.53
C SER A 431 -12.50 -13.16 -17.67
N GLN A 432 -13.60 -13.34 -16.94
CA GLN A 432 -14.69 -12.36 -16.89
C GLN A 432 -14.22 -11.07 -16.22
N ARG A 433 -13.52 -11.18 -15.09
CA ARG A 433 -12.96 -10.02 -14.38
C ARG A 433 -11.98 -9.25 -15.27
N GLN A 434 -11.07 -9.94 -15.96
CA GLN A 434 -10.13 -9.30 -16.89
C GLN A 434 -10.88 -8.51 -17.98
N ALA A 435 -11.86 -9.11 -18.63
CA ALA A 435 -12.64 -8.44 -19.69
C ALA A 435 -13.38 -7.18 -19.18
N ILE A 436 -13.88 -7.22 -17.94
CA ILE A 436 -14.54 -6.08 -17.31
C ILE A 436 -13.52 -4.98 -17.02
N TYR A 437 -12.40 -5.31 -16.39
CA TYR A 437 -11.39 -4.31 -16.01
C TYR A 437 -10.62 -3.75 -17.19
N ASP A 438 -10.50 -4.48 -18.30
CA ASP A 438 -9.98 -3.93 -19.56
C ASP A 438 -10.85 -2.77 -20.05
N LYS A 439 -12.19 -2.93 -19.99
CA LYS A 439 -13.13 -1.85 -20.34
C LYS A 439 -13.00 -0.65 -19.40
N VAL A 440 -12.94 -0.90 -18.10
CA VAL A 440 -12.76 0.15 -17.08
C VAL A 440 -11.50 0.96 -17.36
N GLN A 441 -10.37 0.29 -17.58
CA GLN A 441 -9.10 0.95 -17.81
C GLN A 441 -9.14 1.80 -19.09
N LYS A 442 -9.74 1.32 -20.17
CA LYS A 442 -9.92 2.09 -21.41
C LYS A 442 -10.75 3.35 -21.23
N ILE A 443 -11.87 3.25 -20.52
CA ILE A 443 -12.74 4.42 -20.25
C ILE A 443 -12.00 5.45 -19.38
N LEU A 444 -11.38 5.01 -18.28
CA LEU A 444 -10.68 5.91 -17.37
C LEU A 444 -9.49 6.60 -18.04
N VAL A 445 -8.72 5.88 -18.87
CA VAL A 445 -7.56 6.47 -19.56
C VAL A 445 -8.02 7.50 -20.60
N ASP A 446 -9.17 7.33 -21.23
CA ASP A 446 -9.76 8.35 -22.11
C ASP A 446 -10.29 9.56 -21.32
N ASP A 447 -10.96 9.33 -20.19
CA ASP A 447 -11.58 10.39 -19.38
C ASP A 447 -10.57 11.20 -18.57
N VAL A 448 -9.42 10.61 -18.22
CA VAL A 448 -8.35 11.24 -17.41
C VAL A 448 -8.91 11.91 -16.15
N PRO A 449 -9.54 11.17 -15.24
CA PRO A 449 -10.00 11.78 -13.98
C PRO A 449 -8.84 12.25 -13.10
N VAL A 450 -7.70 11.60 -13.21
CA VAL A 450 -6.42 11.91 -12.59
C VAL A 450 -5.30 11.81 -13.63
N ALA A 451 -4.17 12.45 -13.40
CA ALA A 451 -3.00 12.32 -14.29
C ALA A 451 -2.04 11.27 -13.70
N TRP A 452 -2.07 10.05 -14.22
CA TRP A 452 -1.16 8.98 -13.78
C TRP A 452 0.28 9.28 -14.17
N LEU A 453 1.19 9.10 -13.21
CA LEU A 453 2.59 9.44 -13.37
C LEU A 453 3.49 8.21 -13.44
N LEU A 454 3.77 7.60 -12.30
CA LEU A 454 4.69 6.47 -12.19
C LEU A 454 4.12 5.37 -11.29
N GLU A 455 4.35 4.13 -11.67
CA GLU A 455 4.40 3.00 -10.74
C GLU A 455 5.71 3.16 -9.96
N LEU A 456 5.62 3.38 -8.65
CA LEU A 456 6.78 3.66 -7.82
C LEU A 456 7.51 2.37 -7.43
N GLN A 457 8.82 2.44 -7.37
CA GLN A 457 9.66 1.44 -6.74
C GLN A 457 10.38 2.07 -5.55
N PHE A 458 10.25 1.43 -4.39
CA PHE A 458 10.98 1.79 -3.18
C PHE A 458 12.04 0.73 -2.91
N PRO A 459 13.28 0.90 -3.40
CA PRO A 459 14.31 -0.13 -3.27
C PRO A 459 14.70 -0.35 -1.82
N THR A 460 14.74 -1.62 -1.42
CA THR A 460 15.32 -2.05 -0.15
C THR A 460 16.80 -2.30 -0.35
N ILE A 461 17.63 -1.73 0.52
CA ILE A 461 19.09 -1.86 0.50
C ILE A 461 19.51 -2.73 1.66
N THR A 462 20.32 -3.75 1.42
CA THR A 462 20.73 -4.71 2.44
C THR A 462 22.21 -5.05 2.32
N ARG A 463 22.81 -5.56 3.40
CA ARG A 463 24.05 -6.31 3.29
C ARG A 463 23.79 -7.61 2.55
N CYS A 464 24.56 -7.93 1.51
CA CYS A 464 24.33 -9.12 0.66
C CYS A 464 24.42 -10.45 1.43
N LYS A 465 25.06 -10.46 2.60
CA LYS A 465 25.08 -11.60 3.52
C LYS A 465 23.70 -11.93 4.11
N ILE A 466 22.74 -10.98 4.09
CA ILE A 466 21.36 -11.23 4.51
C ILE A 466 20.62 -11.83 3.32
N LYS A 467 20.18 -13.07 3.47
CA LYS A 467 19.46 -13.83 2.45
C LYS A 467 17.98 -13.94 2.81
N ASN A 468 17.14 -14.12 1.80
CA ASN A 468 15.70 -14.41 1.90
C ASN A 468 14.90 -13.38 2.73
N LEU A 469 15.33 -12.11 2.75
CA LEU A 469 14.56 -11.06 3.45
C LEU A 469 13.25 -10.70 2.70
N ILE A 470 13.24 -10.81 1.38
CA ILE A 470 12.09 -10.47 0.55
C ILE A 470 11.60 -11.74 -0.15
N THR A 471 10.62 -12.42 0.44
CA THR A 471 10.06 -13.68 -0.06
C THR A 471 8.56 -13.60 -0.36
N THR A 472 7.89 -12.52 0.05
CA THR A 472 6.47 -12.29 -0.17
C THR A 472 6.18 -10.96 -0.84
N ALA A 473 4.94 -10.77 -1.25
CA ALA A 473 4.45 -9.55 -1.89
C ALA A 473 4.41 -8.33 -0.95
N ILE A 474 4.63 -8.51 0.37
CA ILE A 474 4.69 -7.43 1.37
C ILE A 474 6.10 -7.17 1.93
N GLY A 475 7.10 -7.86 1.39
CA GLY A 475 8.52 -7.59 1.64
C GLY A 475 8.94 -7.67 3.11
N VAL A 476 9.55 -6.61 3.61
CA VAL A 476 10.06 -6.55 5.00
C VAL A 476 8.96 -6.60 6.06
N ASN A 477 7.70 -6.41 5.69
CA ASN A 477 6.59 -6.45 6.64
C ASN A 477 6.36 -7.84 7.26
N ASP A 478 6.81 -8.91 6.57
CA ASP A 478 6.81 -10.28 7.10
C ASP A 478 8.10 -11.05 6.76
N GLY A 479 9.09 -10.37 6.21
CA GLY A 479 10.26 -11.01 5.57
C GLY A 479 11.28 -11.56 6.54
N PHE A 480 11.40 -11.02 7.75
CA PHE A 480 12.41 -11.47 8.70
C PHE A 480 12.21 -12.92 9.17
N ARG A 481 11.03 -13.48 8.98
CA ARG A 481 10.74 -14.91 9.22
C ARG A 481 11.67 -15.85 8.44
N ASP A 482 11.94 -15.51 7.19
CA ASP A 482 12.70 -16.34 6.25
C ASP A 482 14.17 -15.88 6.12
N ALA A 483 14.49 -14.72 6.69
CA ALA A 483 15.82 -14.12 6.60
C ALA A 483 16.86 -14.92 7.37
N TRP A 484 18.07 -15.07 6.79
CA TRP A 484 19.22 -15.65 7.44
C TRP A 484 20.50 -14.94 7.03
N ILE A 485 21.58 -15.11 7.81
CA ILE A 485 22.87 -14.47 7.57
C ILE A 485 23.85 -15.52 7.07
N ASP A 486 24.34 -15.31 5.84
CA ASP A 486 25.44 -16.07 5.27
C ASP A 486 26.75 -15.71 6.00
N LYS A 487 27.50 -16.75 6.44
CA LYS A 487 28.69 -16.57 7.27
C LYS A 487 29.93 -16.24 6.44
#